data_a32615a5d4f001620bbc7d49f4b1fcd0
#
_entry.id   a32615a5d4f001620bbc7d49f4b1fcd0
#
_cell.length_a   1.000
_cell.length_b   1.000
_cell.length_c   1.000
_cell.angle_alpha   90.00
_cell.angle_beta   90.00
_cell.angle_gamma   90.00
#
_symmetry.space_group_name_H-M   'P 1'
#
loop_
_entity.id
_entity.type
_entity.pdbx_description
1 polymer ?
#
loop_
_entity_poly.entity_id
_entity_poly.type
_entity_poly.pdbx_seq_one_letter_code
_entity_poly.pdbx_strand_id
1 'polypeptide(L)'
;MYRVLVVDDEKLERDGIRFLLSMEEGEWEIYEAANGKLALNELRKHPVDLMLTDIKMPHMDGLELSKKAREEYPDLEIIIFSGYGDFAFAQEAIRYGVTDYVLKPVDPDRFHDTIQKIQKEIASRKNKEQQSIKEKSFLQQYFLLGYIYSGDQERLKEAEGIVDFSVWEQWHCAILIESDEAFFDSASDEVPLEIREELRRSFFYLNLNGRQSLLLFKDVYCDYVLVAKNVYNLLKRLHPVRFHLAVSRRFDGYQELPEIMEQLEQQMEEKFYHPDIHVYTSEEDEEKNTGEEEQDSRLMEKISEDISRKDVKQLWSHFRSLASKYQSNTQFSAMYVKFVFSNVIQELFQENRFAGEHRLDLEVDHLYGCSTIQEIIEVTEKNIRQYEEFLDRSMSESRDEVAAVKNYIYQHYEEDLNLEMLAEKVYLSSGYLSFIFKKETGMSFVEYLTDTRMKEAMRLLKETSEKIYVVAQKVG
;
A
#
# COMPACT_ATOMS: atom_id res chain seq x y z
N MET A 1 37.04 -12.04 -2.09
CA MET A 1 37.69 -13.37 -2.18
C MET A 1 38.14 -13.62 -3.60
N TYR A 2 39.43 -13.91 -3.84
CA TYR A 2 40.06 -14.22 -5.13
C TYR A 2 40.48 -15.68 -5.16
N ARG A 3 40.18 -16.38 -6.27
CA ARG A 3 40.52 -17.80 -6.42
C ARG A 3 41.72 -17.95 -7.35
N VAL A 4 42.78 -18.51 -6.83
CA VAL A 4 44.08 -18.59 -7.52
C VAL A 4 44.52 -20.02 -7.66
N LEU A 5 44.96 -20.40 -8.87
CA LEU A 5 45.62 -21.69 -9.14
C LEU A 5 47.11 -21.46 -9.32
N VAL A 6 47.93 -22.08 -8.44
CA VAL A 6 49.39 -22.07 -8.49
C VAL A 6 49.86 -23.37 -9.15
N VAL A 7 50.61 -23.25 -10.24
CA VAL A 7 51.07 -24.39 -11.03
C VAL A 7 52.63 -24.36 -11.15
N ASP A 8 53.27 -25.31 -10.54
CA ASP A 8 54.74 -25.49 -10.59
C ASP A 8 55.03 -26.95 -10.21
N ASP A 9 56.01 -27.60 -10.83
CA ASP A 9 56.34 -28.97 -10.49
C ASP A 9 57.15 -29.08 -9.17
N GLU A 10 57.84 -27.99 -8.78
CA GLU A 10 58.56 -27.90 -7.53
C GLU A 10 57.65 -27.40 -6.37
N LYS A 11 57.45 -28.23 -5.36
CA LYS A 11 56.64 -27.88 -4.19
C LYS A 11 57.13 -26.62 -3.48
N LEU A 12 58.45 -26.46 -3.40
CA LEU A 12 59.08 -25.30 -2.71
C LEU A 12 58.69 -23.98 -3.42
N GLU A 13 58.63 -23.97 -4.72
CA GLU A 13 58.22 -22.81 -5.54
C GLU A 13 56.74 -22.49 -5.30
N ARG A 14 55.88 -23.51 -5.27
CA ARG A 14 54.44 -23.29 -4.94
C ARG A 14 54.26 -22.73 -3.54
N ASP A 15 54.97 -23.24 -2.55
CA ASP A 15 54.96 -22.73 -1.16
C ASP A 15 55.46 -21.28 -1.11
N GLY A 16 56.50 -20.92 -1.91
CA GLY A 16 56.99 -19.55 -2.07
C GLY A 16 55.97 -18.59 -2.63
N ILE A 17 55.24 -18.98 -3.71
CA ILE A 17 54.17 -18.17 -4.30
C ILE A 17 53.02 -18.02 -3.32
N ARG A 18 52.63 -19.08 -2.59
CA ARG A 18 51.61 -18.98 -1.53
C ARG A 18 52.02 -17.99 -0.43
N PHE A 19 53.26 -17.99 -0.05
CA PHE A 19 53.75 -17.03 0.95
C PHE A 19 53.67 -15.61 0.43
N LEU A 20 54.05 -15.33 -0.83
CA LEU A 20 53.89 -14.01 -1.44
C LEU A 20 52.44 -13.58 -1.49
N LEU A 21 51.52 -14.45 -1.91
CA LEU A 21 50.07 -14.16 -1.93
C LEU A 21 49.50 -13.88 -0.54
N SER A 22 50.06 -14.53 0.51
CA SER A 22 49.63 -14.28 1.89
C SER A 22 50.04 -12.91 2.44
N MET A 23 50.95 -12.21 1.78
CA MET A 23 51.36 -10.83 2.09
C MET A 23 50.51 -9.79 1.37
N GLU A 24 49.72 -10.20 0.35
CA GLU A 24 48.87 -9.33 -0.43
C GLU A 24 47.53 -9.07 0.25
N GLU A 25 46.97 -7.88 0.05
CA GLU A 25 45.65 -7.52 0.55
C GLU A 25 44.55 -8.36 -0.12
N GLY A 26 43.60 -8.83 0.70
CA GLY A 26 42.43 -9.58 0.23
C GLY A 26 42.35 -11.01 0.74
N GLU A 27 41.24 -11.65 0.51
CA GLU A 27 41.02 -13.07 0.82
C GLU A 27 41.36 -13.92 -0.40
N TRP A 28 42.30 -14.89 -0.21
CA TRP A 28 42.82 -15.76 -1.25
C TRP A 28 42.40 -17.20 -1.02
N GLU A 29 41.72 -17.81 -1.97
CA GLU A 29 41.46 -19.24 -2.02
C GLU A 29 42.46 -19.85 -3.03
N ILE A 30 43.42 -20.67 -2.55
CA ILE A 30 44.54 -21.11 -3.35
C ILE A 30 44.40 -22.59 -3.66
N TYR A 31 44.37 -22.91 -4.94
CA TYR A 31 44.48 -24.26 -5.47
C TYR A 31 45.88 -24.50 -6.02
N GLU A 32 46.35 -25.76 -6.03
CA GLU A 32 47.68 -26.12 -6.47
C GLU A 32 47.64 -27.24 -7.50
N ALA A 33 48.55 -27.17 -8.47
CA ALA A 33 48.80 -28.27 -9.42
C ALA A 33 50.29 -28.43 -9.70
N ALA A 34 50.73 -29.67 -9.83
CA ALA A 34 52.15 -29.99 -10.05
C ALA A 34 52.52 -30.09 -11.53
N ASN A 35 51.63 -29.86 -12.48
CA ASN A 35 51.87 -29.81 -13.92
C ASN A 35 50.66 -29.31 -14.68
N GLY A 36 50.80 -28.97 -15.95
CA GLY A 36 49.72 -28.43 -16.78
C GLY A 36 48.48 -29.31 -16.93
N LYS A 37 48.65 -30.67 -16.92
CA LYS A 37 47.48 -31.57 -17.01
C LYS A 37 46.61 -31.54 -15.77
N LEU A 38 47.26 -31.52 -14.58
CA LEU A 38 46.55 -31.39 -13.31
C LEU A 38 45.93 -30.01 -13.17
N ALA A 39 46.61 -28.96 -13.64
CA ALA A 39 46.06 -27.61 -13.65
C ALA A 39 44.75 -27.50 -14.46
N LEU A 40 44.67 -28.06 -15.67
CA LEU A 40 43.43 -28.11 -16.46
C LEU A 40 42.32 -28.88 -15.72
N ASN A 41 42.64 -29.93 -14.96
CA ASN A 41 41.63 -30.64 -14.18
C ASN A 41 41.10 -29.79 -13.01
N GLU A 42 41.98 -29.01 -12.36
CA GLU A 42 41.53 -28.10 -11.29
C GLU A 42 40.69 -26.93 -11.84
N LEU A 43 41.04 -26.36 -13.01
CA LEU A 43 40.24 -25.35 -13.70
C LEU A 43 38.83 -25.84 -14.03
N ARG A 44 38.63 -27.13 -14.33
CA ARG A 44 37.32 -27.72 -14.59
C ARG A 44 36.46 -27.94 -13.33
N LYS A 45 37.10 -28.12 -12.19
CA LYS A 45 36.43 -28.38 -10.90
C LYS A 45 36.08 -27.10 -10.16
N HIS A 46 36.92 -26.10 -10.27
CA HIS A 46 36.88 -24.88 -9.50
C HIS A 46 36.86 -23.66 -10.43
N PRO A 47 36.02 -22.66 -10.17
CA PRO A 47 36.10 -21.40 -10.85
C PRO A 47 37.37 -20.66 -10.35
N VAL A 48 38.31 -20.38 -11.23
CA VAL A 48 39.60 -19.72 -10.92
C VAL A 48 39.61 -18.35 -11.57
N ASP A 49 40.02 -17.32 -10.82
CA ASP A 49 40.15 -15.94 -11.27
C ASP A 49 41.55 -15.63 -11.83
N LEU A 50 42.57 -16.27 -11.27
CA LEU A 50 44.01 -16.06 -11.60
C LEU A 50 44.77 -17.38 -11.60
N MET A 51 45.55 -17.63 -12.65
CA MET A 51 46.48 -18.74 -12.70
C MET A 51 47.92 -18.20 -12.72
N LEU A 52 48.76 -18.75 -11.81
CA LEU A 52 50.18 -18.47 -11.70
C LEU A 52 50.91 -19.75 -12.11
N THR A 53 51.67 -19.74 -13.20
CA THR A 53 52.29 -20.97 -13.71
C THR A 53 53.74 -20.80 -14.04
N ASP A 54 54.55 -21.83 -13.71
CA ASP A 54 55.90 -21.93 -14.26
C ASP A 54 55.88 -22.33 -15.76
N ILE A 55 56.94 -21.98 -16.47
CA ILE A 55 57.09 -22.40 -17.89
C ILE A 55 57.46 -23.87 -17.99
N LYS A 56 58.53 -24.26 -17.33
CA LYS A 56 59.16 -25.57 -17.51
C LYS A 56 58.57 -26.58 -16.54
N MET A 57 57.59 -27.34 -16.99
CA MET A 57 56.98 -28.41 -16.20
C MET A 57 56.93 -29.71 -17.02
N PRO A 58 56.98 -30.89 -16.38
CA PRO A 58 56.84 -32.17 -17.04
C PRO A 58 55.43 -32.36 -17.64
N HIS A 59 55.35 -33.05 -18.77
CA HIS A 59 54.16 -33.47 -19.49
C HIS A 59 53.45 -32.36 -20.27
N MET A 60 53.26 -31.18 -19.73
CA MET A 60 52.64 -30.01 -20.34
C MET A 60 53.30 -28.77 -19.73
N ASP A 61 53.97 -28.01 -20.56
CA ASP A 61 54.63 -26.78 -20.11
C ASP A 61 53.62 -25.64 -19.88
N GLY A 62 54.08 -24.55 -19.25
CA GLY A 62 53.21 -23.42 -18.88
C GLY A 62 52.71 -22.62 -20.07
N LEU A 63 53.39 -22.63 -21.23
CA LEU A 63 52.94 -21.96 -22.43
C LEU A 63 51.80 -22.74 -23.11
N GLU A 64 51.98 -24.08 -23.22
CA GLU A 64 50.89 -24.95 -23.74
C GLU A 64 49.68 -24.92 -22.81
N LEU A 65 49.90 -24.91 -21.47
CA LEU A 65 48.81 -24.75 -20.49
C LEU A 65 48.11 -23.43 -20.66
N SER A 66 48.82 -22.31 -20.77
CA SER A 66 48.25 -20.97 -20.92
C SER A 66 47.40 -20.86 -22.21
N LYS A 67 47.89 -21.42 -23.31
CA LYS A 67 47.12 -21.48 -24.57
C LYS A 67 45.79 -22.20 -24.39
N LYS A 68 45.82 -23.43 -23.84
CA LYS A 68 44.59 -24.23 -23.64
C LYS A 68 43.65 -23.59 -22.65
N ALA A 69 44.21 -23.04 -21.56
CA ALA A 69 43.41 -22.37 -20.56
C ALA A 69 42.73 -21.10 -21.08
N ARG A 70 43.39 -20.33 -21.97
CA ARG A 70 42.79 -19.16 -22.62
C ARG A 70 41.69 -19.53 -23.59
N GLU A 71 41.82 -20.66 -24.30
CA GLU A 71 40.77 -21.15 -25.23
C GLU A 71 39.50 -21.62 -24.49
N GLU A 72 39.67 -22.31 -23.32
CA GLU A 72 38.53 -22.81 -22.50
C GLU A 72 37.99 -21.76 -21.52
N TYR A 73 38.83 -20.82 -21.02
CA TYR A 73 38.53 -19.83 -19.98
C TYR A 73 39.02 -18.42 -20.41
N PRO A 74 38.28 -17.71 -21.27
CA PRO A 74 38.72 -16.41 -21.82
C PRO A 74 38.97 -15.33 -20.74
N ASP A 75 38.27 -15.43 -19.61
CA ASP A 75 38.33 -14.47 -18.50
C ASP A 75 39.36 -14.79 -17.44
N LEU A 76 40.10 -15.88 -17.56
CA LEU A 76 41.14 -16.28 -16.63
C LEU A 76 42.36 -15.38 -16.79
N GLU A 77 42.78 -14.69 -15.72
CA GLU A 77 44.05 -13.98 -15.73
C GLU A 77 45.20 -14.98 -15.58
N ILE A 78 46.26 -14.81 -16.37
CA ILE A 78 47.38 -15.75 -16.40
C ILE A 78 48.68 -14.99 -16.22
N ILE A 79 49.47 -15.37 -15.20
CA ILE A 79 50.87 -14.92 -15.02
C ILE A 79 51.80 -16.11 -15.18
N ILE A 80 52.86 -15.90 -15.94
CA ILE A 80 53.91 -16.89 -16.12
C ILE A 80 55.14 -16.47 -15.26
N PHE A 81 55.65 -17.42 -14.49
CA PHE A 81 56.95 -17.30 -13.83
C PHE A 81 58.00 -18.05 -14.63
N SER A 82 59.19 -17.46 -14.78
CA SER A 82 60.27 -18.09 -15.55
C SER A 82 61.63 -17.80 -14.96
N GLY A 83 62.44 -18.83 -14.83
CA GLY A 83 63.87 -18.72 -14.47
C GLY A 83 64.78 -18.30 -15.65
N TYR A 84 64.22 -18.13 -16.83
CA TYR A 84 64.95 -17.82 -18.05
C TYR A 84 64.48 -16.48 -18.63
N GLY A 85 65.46 -15.56 -18.79
CA GLY A 85 65.24 -14.31 -19.49
C GLY A 85 65.21 -14.45 -21.02
N ASP A 86 64.69 -15.58 -21.53
CA ASP A 86 64.67 -15.85 -22.98
C ASP A 86 63.49 -15.12 -23.63
N PHE A 87 63.81 -14.16 -24.45
CA PHE A 87 62.86 -13.30 -25.16
C PHE A 87 61.83 -14.09 -25.98
N ALA A 88 62.20 -15.28 -26.46
CA ALA A 88 61.34 -16.14 -27.24
C ALA A 88 60.12 -16.61 -26.43
N PHE A 89 60.27 -17.00 -25.16
CA PHE A 89 59.18 -17.44 -24.30
C PHE A 89 58.22 -16.27 -23.93
N ALA A 90 58.77 -15.10 -23.70
CA ALA A 90 57.99 -13.92 -23.43
C ALA A 90 57.12 -13.51 -24.63
N GLN A 91 57.69 -13.58 -25.83
CA GLN A 91 56.96 -13.29 -27.08
C GLN A 91 55.85 -14.31 -27.33
N GLU A 92 56.05 -15.56 -27.03
CA GLU A 92 55.06 -16.63 -27.20
C GLU A 92 53.94 -16.51 -26.15
N ALA A 93 54.28 -16.19 -24.88
CA ALA A 93 53.33 -15.92 -23.80
C ALA A 93 52.36 -14.78 -24.18
N ILE A 94 52.87 -13.70 -24.74
CA ILE A 94 52.04 -12.59 -25.25
C ILE A 94 51.06 -13.04 -26.34
N ARG A 95 51.46 -13.89 -27.25
CA ARG A 95 50.58 -14.45 -28.32
C ARG A 95 49.44 -15.29 -27.76
N TYR A 96 49.65 -15.98 -26.64
CA TYR A 96 48.64 -16.78 -25.95
C TYR A 96 47.78 -15.98 -24.97
N GLY A 97 47.94 -14.65 -24.94
CA GLY A 97 47.11 -13.77 -24.11
C GLY A 97 47.43 -13.86 -22.62
N VAL A 98 48.69 -14.16 -22.26
CA VAL A 98 49.14 -14.11 -20.87
C VAL A 98 49.12 -12.66 -20.39
N THR A 99 48.63 -12.44 -19.17
CA THR A 99 48.43 -11.11 -18.59
C THR A 99 49.76 -10.47 -18.18
N ASP A 100 50.67 -11.25 -17.61
CA ASP A 100 52.03 -10.77 -17.23
C ASP A 100 53.04 -11.91 -17.23
N TYR A 101 54.34 -11.54 -17.30
CA TYR A 101 55.47 -12.45 -17.32
C TYR A 101 56.51 -11.97 -16.30
N VAL A 102 56.76 -12.79 -15.28
CA VAL A 102 57.63 -12.47 -14.16
C VAL A 102 58.86 -13.34 -14.14
N LEU A 103 60.05 -12.73 -14.06
CA LEU A 103 61.32 -13.46 -13.96
C LEU A 103 61.58 -13.94 -12.53
N LYS A 104 62.09 -15.17 -12.39
CA LYS A 104 62.65 -15.71 -11.15
C LYS A 104 64.13 -15.29 -11.01
N PRO A 105 64.64 -14.92 -9.80
CA PRO A 105 63.90 -14.91 -8.54
C PRO A 105 62.85 -13.80 -8.49
N VAL A 106 61.66 -14.12 -7.96
CA VAL A 106 60.52 -13.19 -7.91
C VAL A 106 60.84 -12.03 -6.97
N ASP A 107 60.86 -10.83 -7.49
CA ASP A 107 60.97 -9.61 -6.70
C ASP A 107 59.61 -9.34 -6.02
N PRO A 108 59.54 -9.27 -4.69
CA PRO A 108 58.31 -9.06 -3.96
C PRO A 108 57.57 -7.75 -4.35
N ASP A 109 58.29 -6.65 -4.60
CA ASP A 109 57.69 -5.37 -4.93
C ASP A 109 57.03 -5.45 -6.34
N ARG A 110 57.73 -6.07 -7.30
CA ARG A 110 57.18 -6.29 -8.64
C ARG A 110 56.01 -7.27 -8.61
N PHE A 111 56.05 -8.30 -7.78
CA PHE A 111 54.93 -9.22 -7.59
C PHE A 111 53.71 -8.48 -7.04
N HIS A 112 53.90 -7.64 -6.02
CA HIS A 112 52.85 -6.79 -5.45
C HIS A 112 52.19 -5.91 -6.52
N ASP A 113 52.94 -5.16 -7.29
CA ASP A 113 52.42 -4.29 -8.35
C ASP A 113 51.60 -5.07 -9.39
N THR A 114 52.09 -6.26 -9.79
CA THR A 114 51.39 -7.11 -10.75
C THR A 114 50.08 -7.64 -10.17
N ILE A 115 50.08 -8.14 -8.93
CA ILE A 115 48.86 -8.64 -8.27
C ILE A 115 47.84 -7.52 -8.09
N GLN A 116 48.26 -6.34 -7.65
CA GLN A 116 47.37 -5.20 -7.50
C GLN A 116 46.68 -4.78 -8.81
N LYS A 117 47.45 -4.79 -9.91
CA LYS A 117 46.90 -4.50 -11.23
C LYS A 117 45.80 -5.51 -11.63
N ILE A 118 46.10 -6.81 -11.44
CA ILE A 118 45.19 -7.90 -11.77
C ILE A 118 43.95 -7.87 -10.87
N GLN A 119 44.07 -7.59 -9.59
CA GLN A 119 42.95 -7.41 -8.68
C GLN A 119 41.99 -6.31 -9.16
N LYS A 120 42.53 -5.17 -9.63
CA LYS A 120 41.74 -4.08 -10.20
C LYS A 120 41.00 -4.50 -11.48
N GLU A 121 41.66 -5.27 -12.35
CA GLU A 121 41.05 -5.78 -13.59
C GLU A 121 39.95 -6.78 -13.31
N ILE A 122 40.15 -7.74 -12.41
CA ILE A 122 39.13 -8.70 -11.96
C ILE A 122 37.98 -7.98 -11.28
N ALA A 123 38.25 -7.03 -10.39
CA ALA A 123 37.20 -6.25 -9.70
C ALA A 123 36.38 -5.41 -10.71
N SER A 124 37.02 -4.75 -11.68
CA SER A 124 36.35 -3.97 -12.72
C SER A 124 35.44 -4.85 -13.58
N ARG A 125 35.89 -6.06 -13.96
CA ARG A 125 35.10 -7.01 -14.71
C ARG A 125 33.90 -7.51 -13.94
N LYS A 126 34.09 -7.97 -12.68
CA LYS A 126 33.01 -8.41 -11.81
C LYS A 126 31.97 -7.30 -11.58
N ASN A 127 32.42 -6.05 -11.43
CA ASN A 127 31.53 -4.90 -11.29
C ASN A 127 30.71 -4.64 -12.56
N LYS A 128 31.35 -4.72 -13.76
CA LYS A 128 30.63 -4.56 -15.04
C LYS A 128 29.60 -5.67 -15.25
N GLU A 129 29.93 -6.91 -14.93
CA GLU A 129 28.99 -8.03 -15.01
C GLU A 129 27.80 -7.84 -14.05
N GLN A 130 28.08 -7.47 -12.79
CA GLN A 130 27.04 -7.18 -11.83
C GLN A 130 26.16 -6.00 -12.26
N GLN A 131 26.76 -4.95 -12.82
CA GLN A 131 26.03 -3.81 -13.36
C GLN A 131 25.15 -4.23 -14.55
N SER A 132 25.67 -5.02 -15.47
CA SER A 132 24.90 -5.54 -16.61
C SER A 132 23.74 -6.43 -16.16
N ILE A 133 23.92 -7.26 -15.14
CA ILE A 133 22.85 -8.09 -14.55
C ILE A 133 21.80 -7.20 -13.89
N LYS A 134 22.21 -6.16 -13.14
CA LYS A 134 21.28 -5.21 -12.53
C LYS A 134 20.51 -4.42 -13.58
N GLU A 135 21.16 -3.95 -14.63
CA GLU A 135 20.50 -3.23 -15.74
C GLU A 135 19.48 -4.12 -16.44
N LYS A 136 19.82 -5.37 -16.74
CA LYS A 136 18.88 -6.34 -17.33
C LYS A 136 17.69 -6.62 -16.42
N SER A 137 17.95 -6.83 -15.13
CA SER A 137 16.88 -7.04 -14.14
C SER A 137 15.96 -5.82 -14.03
N PHE A 138 16.51 -4.61 -14.02
CA PHE A 138 15.73 -3.37 -14.02
C PHE A 138 14.85 -3.25 -15.28
N LEU A 139 15.40 -3.50 -16.45
CA LEU A 139 14.65 -3.46 -17.71
C LEU A 139 13.54 -4.52 -17.74
N GLN A 140 13.81 -5.73 -17.24
CA GLN A 140 12.78 -6.76 -17.10
C GLN A 140 11.62 -6.30 -16.23
N GLN A 141 11.91 -5.73 -15.07
CA GLN A 141 10.90 -5.21 -14.17
C GLN A 141 10.12 -4.05 -14.80
N TYR A 142 10.80 -3.13 -15.47
CA TYR A 142 10.19 -1.98 -16.14
C TYR A 142 9.17 -2.40 -17.22
N PHE A 143 9.56 -3.32 -18.11
CA PHE A 143 8.67 -3.81 -19.17
C PHE A 143 7.52 -4.64 -18.60
N LEU A 144 7.78 -5.47 -17.59
CA LEU A 144 6.75 -6.27 -16.93
C LEU A 144 5.71 -5.38 -16.23
N LEU A 145 6.17 -4.39 -15.48
CA LEU A 145 5.30 -3.42 -14.81
C LEU A 145 4.43 -2.67 -15.82
N GLY A 146 5.05 -2.17 -16.90
CA GLY A 146 4.33 -1.50 -17.97
C GLY A 146 3.26 -2.39 -18.62
N TYR A 147 3.56 -3.67 -18.81
CA TYR A 147 2.63 -4.64 -19.40
C TYR A 147 1.47 -4.97 -18.46
N ILE A 148 1.74 -5.21 -17.19
CA ILE A 148 0.72 -5.53 -16.18
C ILE A 148 -0.38 -4.45 -16.16
N TYR A 149 0.00 -3.16 -16.19
CA TYR A 149 -0.97 -2.07 -16.10
C TYR A 149 -1.58 -1.63 -17.43
N SER A 150 -0.92 -1.88 -18.56
CA SER A 150 -1.46 -1.44 -19.87
C SER A 150 -2.13 -2.53 -20.67
N GLY A 151 -1.76 -3.81 -20.46
CA GLY A 151 -2.14 -4.92 -21.31
C GLY A 151 -1.56 -4.84 -22.72
N ASP A 152 -0.68 -3.86 -23.01
CA ASP A 152 -0.19 -3.57 -24.35
C ASP A 152 0.96 -4.50 -24.75
N GLN A 153 0.64 -5.46 -25.61
CA GLN A 153 1.63 -6.41 -26.14
C GLN A 153 2.65 -5.74 -27.08
N GLU A 154 2.35 -4.59 -27.66
CA GLU A 154 3.32 -3.92 -28.55
C GLU A 154 4.53 -3.39 -27.77
N ARG A 155 4.33 -2.96 -26.52
CA ARG A 155 5.44 -2.60 -25.63
C ARG A 155 6.39 -3.75 -25.34
N LEU A 156 5.91 -4.98 -25.33
CA LEU A 156 6.76 -6.15 -25.14
C LEU A 156 7.65 -6.43 -26.36
N LYS A 157 7.25 -6.02 -27.56
CA LYS A 157 8.11 -6.14 -28.76
C LYS A 157 9.38 -5.29 -28.64
N GLU A 158 9.30 -4.15 -27.94
CA GLU A 158 10.48 -3.32 -27.66
C GLU A 158 11.47 -4.02 -26.71
N ALA A 159 11.00 -4.99 -25.94
CA ALA A 159 11.80 -5.77 -25.01
C ALA A 159 12.41 -7.04 -25.67
N GLU A 160 12.10 -7.35 -26.95
CA GLU A 160 12.66 -8.48 -27.67
C GLU A 160 14.21 -8.35 -27.73
N GLY A 161 14.90 -9.41 -27.33
CA GLY A 161 16.38 -9.44 -27.23
C GLY A 161 16.94 -8.87 -25.91
N ILE A 162 16.13 -8.22 -25.07
CA ILE A 162 16.52 -7.73 -23.74
C ILE A 162 16.00 -8.68 -22.65
N VAL A 163 14.74 -9.13 -22.82
CA VAL A 163 14.00 -9.95 -21.86
C VAL A 163 13.85 -11.37 -22.41
N ASP A 164 14.07 -12.35 -21.54
CA ASP A 164 13.76 -13.75 -21.83
C ASP A 164 12.31 -14.07 -21.43
N PHE A 165 11.41 -13.96 -22.38
CA PHE A 165 9.98 -14.25 -22.18
C PHE A 165 9.69 -15.71 -21.81
N SER A 166 10.58 -16.65 -22.15
CA SER A 166 10.39 -18.06 -21.81
C SER A 166 10.31 -18.31 -20.29
N VAL A 167 10.92 -17.43 -19.50
CA VAL A 167 10.83 -17.43 -18.03
C VAL A 167 9.46 -16.99 -17.57
N TRP A 168 8.83 -16.03 -18.25
CA TRP A 168 7.52 -15.46 -17.90
C TRP A 168 6.37 -16.38 -18.30
N GLU A 169 6.54 -17.20 -19.34
CA GLU A 169 5.58 -18.23 -19.76
C GLU A 169 5.40 -19.36 -18.73
N GLN A 170 6.31 -19.47 -17.77
CA GLN A 170 6.29 -20.49 -16.74
C GLN A 170 5.57 -20.04 -15.45
N TRP A 171 5.00 -18.86 -15.39
CA TRP A 171 4.29 -18.41 -14.20
C TRP A 171 2.85 -18.93 -14.18
N HIS A 172 2.42 -19.42 -13.02
CA HIS A 172 1.13 -20.07 -12.82
C HIS A 172 0.35 -19.55 -11.64
N CYS A 173 0.97 -18.75 -10.76
CA CYS A 173 0.31 -18.11 -9.64
C CYS A 173 1.00 -16.81 -9.27
N ALA A 174 0.20 -15.85 -8.81
CA ALA A 174 0.64 -14.57 -8.30
C ALA A 174 0.12 -14.35 -6.88
N ILE A 175 0.94 -13.74 -6.03
CA ILE A 175 0.54 -13.26 -4.70
C ILE A 175 0.84 -11.76 -4.64
N LEU A 176 -0.20 -10.94 -4.52
CA LEU A 176 -0.08 -9.52 -4.26
C LEU A 176 0.07 -9.30 -2.76
N ILE A 177 1.05 -8.52 -2.37
CA ILE A 177 1.28 -8.08 -0.98
C ILE A 177 1.03 -6.59 -0.94
N GLU A 178 0.16 -6.15 -0.03
CA GLU A 178 -0.10 -4.74 0.21
C GLU A 178 0.16 -4.38 1.67
N SER A 179 0.76 -3.22 1.90
CA SER A 179 1.01 -2.64 3.22
C SER A 179 0.18 -1.38 3.44
N ASP A 180 -0.24 -1.13 4.67
CA ASP A 180 -0.99 0.09 5.03
C ASP A 180 -0.16 1.37 4.84
N GLU A 181 1.17 1.26 4.91
CA GLU A 181 2.12 2.36 4.80
C GLU A 181 3.05 2.17 3.60
N ALA A 182 3.77 3.23 3.19
CA ALA A 182 4.80 3.15 2.15
C ALA A 182 6.03 2.41 2.70
N PHE A 183 6.03 1.10 2.56
CA PHE A 183 7.03 0.17 3.13
C PHE A 183 8.04 -0.32 2.08
N PHE A 184 7.55 -0.71 0.89
CA PHE A 184 8.38 -1.42 -0.09
C PHE A 184 9.43 -0.56 -0.80
N ASP A 185 9.31 0.77 -0.77
CA ASP A 185 10.35 1.67 -1.32
C ASP A 185 11.67 1.55 -0.56
N SER A 186 11.61 1.35 0.77
CA SER A 186 12.78 1.23 1.64
C SER A 186 13.22 -0.21 1.86
N ALA A 187 12.34 -1.18 1.68
CA ALA A 187 12.58 -2.60 1.99
C ALA A 187 12.66 -3.49 0.72
N SER A 188 12.77 -2.89 -0.46
CA SER A 188 12.75 -3.60 -1.75
C SER A 188 13.84 -4.67 -1.91
N ASP A 189 14.99 -4.50 -1.28
CA ASP A 189 16.11 -5.45 -1.35
C ASP A 189 16.07 -6.51 -0.23
N GLU A 190 15.52 -6.17 0.94
CA GLU A 190 15.50 -7.04 2.13
C GLU A 190 14.36 -8.05 2.08
N VAL A 191 13.14 -7.60 1.80
CA VAL A 191 11.91 -8.43 1.79
C VAL A 191 12.02 -9.66 0.89
N PRO A 192 12.49 -9.59 -0.37
CA PRO A 192 12.63 -10.79 -1.20
C PRO A 192 13.66 -11.78 -0.68
N LEU A 193 14.70 -11.34 0.07
CA LEU A 193 15.66 -12.22 0.70
C LEU A 193 15.05 -12.95 1.89
N GLU A 194 14.35 -12.24 2.77
CA GLU A 194 13.63 -12.80 3.92
C GLU A 194 12.60 -13.85 3.49
N ILE A 195 11.79 -13.54 2.45
CA ILE A 195 10.81 -14.48 1.91
C ILE A 195 11.47 -15.72 1.30
N ARG A 196 12.63 -15.58 0.61
CA ARG A 196 13.37 -16.72 0.03
C ARG A 196 13.91 -17.66 1.11
N GLU A 197 14.44 -17.12 2.19
CA GLU A 197 14.95 -17.89 3.32
C GLU A 197 13.84 -18.69 4.02
N GLU A 198 12.67 -18.07 4.23
CA GLU A 198 11.51 -18.72 4.85
C GLU A 198 10.90 -19.80 3.96
N LEU A 199 10.59 -19.46 2.70
CA LEU A 199 9.90 -20.37 1.80
C LEU A 199 10.78 -21.47 1.23
N ARG A 200 12.12 -21.24 1.14
CA ARG A 200 13.09 -22.12 0.45
C ARG A 200 12.66 -22.48 -0.97
N ARG A 201 11.98 -21.56 -1.65
CA ARG A 201 11.43 -21.71 -3.01
C ARG A 201 11.85 -20.56 -3.89
N SER A 202 11.92 -20.81 -5.20
CA SER A 202 12.16 -19.78 -6.18
C SER A 202 10.86 -19.05 -6.53
N PHE A 203 10.91 -17.74 -6.57
CA PHE A 203 9.85 -16.85 -7.05
C PHE A 203 10.49 -15.64 -7.73
N PHE A 204 9.72 -14.99 -8.57
CA PHE A 204 10.07 -13.67 -9.08
C PHE A 204 9.38 -12.61 -8.23
N TYR A 205 10.16 -11.62 -7.77
CA TYR A 205 9.68 -10.51 -6.97
C TYR A 205 9.62 -9.26 -7.84
N LEU A 206 8.49 -8.56 -7.80
CA LEU A 206 8.28 -7.28 -8.48
C LEU A 206 7.76 -6.27 -7.47
N ASN A 207 8.51 -5.19 -7.26
CA ASN A 207 8.00 -4.03 -6.54
C ASN A 207 7.10 -3.22 -7.46
N LEU A 208 5.82 -3.08 -7.11
CA LEU A 208 4.83 -2.33 -7.90
C LEU A 208 4.87 -0.84 -7.54
N ASN A 209 4.91 -0.54 -6.24
CA ASN A 209 4.98 0.80 -5.68
C ASN A 209 5.34 0.74 -4.18
N GLY A 210 5.40 1.90 -3.51
CA GLY A 210 5.76 1.95 -2.09
C GLY A 210 4.87 1.12 -1.14
N ARG A 211 3.66 0.75 -1.57
CA ARG A 211 2.72 -0.03 -0.75
C ARG A 211 2.45 -1.43 -1.26
N GLN A 212 2.84 -1.76 -2.48
CA GLN A 212 2.48 -3.03 -3.11
C GLN A 212 3.69 -3.71 -3.74
N SER A 213 3.75 -5.02 -3.60
CA SER A 213 4.68 -5.91 -4.29
C SER A 213 4.00 -7.19 -4.76
N LEU A 214 4.55 -7.83 -5.78
CA LEU A 214 4.01 -9.02 -6.42
C LEU A 214 5.03 -10.15 -6.38
N LEU A 215 4.60 -11.33 -5.97
CA LEU A 215 5.35 -12.58 -6.05
C LEU A 215 4.77 -13.44 -7.18
N LEU A 216 5.61 -13.89 -8.11
CA LEU A 216 5.20 -14.76 -9.21
C LEU A 216 5.89 -16.11 -9.09
N PHE A 217 5.11 -17.18 -9.20
CA PHE A 217 5.55 -18.56 -8.95
C PHE A 217 5.35 -19.44 -10.18
N LYS A 218 6.25 -20.44 -10.33
CA LYS A 218 6.26 -21.40 -11.43
C LYS A 218 5.67 -22.76 -11.08
N ASP A 219 5.54 -23.08 -9.80
CA ASP A 219 5.09 -24.42 -9.37
C ASP A 219 3.59 -24.59 -9.60
N VAL A 220 3.20 -25.57 -10.39
CA VAL A 220 1.78 -25.88 -10.70
C VAL A 220 1.06 -26.57 -9.52
N TYR A 221 1.79 -27.38 -8.73
CA TYR A 221 1.21 -28.23 -7.68
C TYR A 221 1.53 -27.71 -6.27
N CYS A 222 1.21 -26.46 -6.00
CA CYS A 222 1.46 -25.83 -4.71
C CYS A 222 0.16 -25.29 -4.11
N ASP A 223 0.01 -25.41 -2.79
CA ASP A 223 -1.02 -24.68 -2.04
C ASP A 223 -0.51 -23.23 -1.77
N TYR A 224 -0.90 -22.32 -2.65
CA TYR A 224 -0.49 -20.93 -2.57
C TYR A 224 -1.18 -20.14 -1.46
N VAL A 225 -2.32 -20.61 -0.98
CA VAL A 225 -2.98 -20.03 0.21
C VAL A 225 -2.12 -20.28 1.45
N LEU A 226 -1.57 -21.50 1.58
CA LEU A 226 -0.62 -21.79 2.65
C LEU A 226 0.67 -21.00 2.50
N VAL A 227 1.18 -20.85 1.28
CA VAL A 227 2.38 -20.01 1.01
C VAL A 227 2.12 -18.57 1.44
N ALA A 228 0.99 -17.97 1.04
CA ALA A 228 0.63 -16.61 1.42
C ALA A 228 0.51 -16.44 2.94
N LYS A 229 -0.10 -17.41 3.65
CA LYS A 229 -0.17 -17.41 5.11
C LYS A 229 1.22 -17.44 5.77
N ASN A 230 2.16 -18.21 5.22
CA ASN A 230 3.54 -18.25 5.72
C ASN A 230 4.24 -16.91 5.49
N VAL A 231 4.10 -16.32 4.30
CA VAL A 231 4.63 -14.98 3.98
C VAL A 231 4.04 -13.93 4.92
N TYR A 232 2.72 -13.93 5.11
CA TYR A 232 2.06 -13.02 6.05
C TYR A 232 2.63 -13.13 7.47
N ASN A 233 2.76 -14.36 8.00
CA ASN A 233 3.28 -14.59 9.35
C ASN A 233 4.75 -14.14 9.48
N LEU A 234 5.55 -14.33 8.44
CA LEU A 234 6.93 -13.86 8.37
C LEU A 234 6.97 -12.32 8.45
N LEU A 235 6.28 -11.65 7.54
CA LEU A 235 6.28 -10.18 7.45
C LEU A 235 5.75 -9.54 8.74
N LYS A 236 4.66 -10.06 9.30
CA LYS A 236 4.12 -9.62 10.59
C LYS A 236 5.11 -9.77 11.75
N ARG A 237 5.96 -10.81 11.71
CA ARG A 237 6.97 -11.06 12.74
C ARG A 237 8.15 -10.10 12.64
N LEU A 238 8.57 -9.77 11.42
CA LEU A 238 9.80 -9.00 11.18
C LEU A 238 9.55 -7.49 11.14
N HIS A 239 8.36 -7.07 10.71
CA HIS A 239 8.06 -5.65 10.46
C HIS A 239 6.83 -5.17 11.24
N PRO A 240 6.87 -3.96 11.84
CA PRO A 240 5.76 -3.39 12.63
C PRO A 240 4.65 -2.75 11.74
N VAL A 241 4.47 -3.25 10.52
CA VAL A 241 3.50 -2.76 9.52
C VAL A 241 2.42 -3.82 9.32
N ARG A 242 1.20 -3.41 9.02
CA ARG A 242 0.13 -4.33 8.64
C ARG A 242 0.24 -4.68 7.16
N PHE A 243 0.09 -5.96 6.87
CA PHE A 243 0.11 -6.50 5.52
C PHE A 243 -1.18 -7.24 5.21
N HIS A 244 -1.59 -7.14 3.96
CA HIS A 244 -2.68 -7.91 3.37
C HIS A 244 -2.16 -8.60 2.11
N LEU A 245 -2.57 -9.83 1.89
CA LEU A 245 -2.12 -10.63 0.76
C LEU A 245 -3.33 -11.14 -0.03
N ALA A 246 -3.28 -11.03 -1.35
CA ALA A 246 -4.25 -11.64 -2.24
C ALA A 246 -3.58 -12.72 -3.10
N VAL A 247 -4.25 -13.87 -3.26
CA VAL A 247 -3.74 -15.03 -4.01
C VAL A 247 -4.56 -15.17 -5.27
N SER A 248 -3.90 -15.19 -6.45
CA SER A 248 -4.59 -15.32 -7.73
C SER A 248 -5.19 -16.71 -7.93
N ARG A 249 -6.17 -16.81 -8.84
CA ARG A 249 -6.44 -18.08 -9.50
C ARG A 249 -5.18 -18.59 -10.21
N ARG A 250 -5.20 -19.85 -10.62
CA ARG A 250 -4.15 -20.36 -11.52
C ARG A 250 -4.28 -19.74 -12.90
N PHE A 251 -3.15 -19.50 -13.54
CA PHE A 251 -3.07 -18.95 -14.88
C PHE A 251 -1.88 -19.56 -15.65
N ASP A 252 -1.83 -19.39 -16.93
CA ASP A 252 -0.79 -19.95 -17.80
C ASP A 252 -0.02 -18.82 -18.52
N GLY A 253 1.14 -18.48 -17.94
CA GLY A 253 2.06 -17.52 -18.52
C GLY A 253 1.68 -16.05 -18.31
N TYR A 254 2.57 -15.17 -18.73
CA TYR A 254 2.47 -13.73 -18.47
C TYR A 254 1.33 -13.01 -19.20
N GLN A 255 0.77 -13.65 -20.25
CA GLN A 255 -0.29 -13.03 -21.07
C GLN A 255 -1.54 -12.72 -20.28
N GLU A 256 -1.82 -13.51 -19.23
CA GLU A 256 -2.95 -13.30 -18.33
C GLU A 256 -2.67 -12.30 -17.19
N LEU A 257 -1.43 -11.86 -16.99
CA LEU A 257 -1.06 -11.02 -15.85
C LEU A 257 -1.88 -9.73 -15.69
N PRO A 258 -2.26 -9.01 -16.76
CA PRO A 258 -3.12 -7.83 -16.61
C PRO A 258 -4.47 -8.17 -15.98
N GLU A 259 -5.14 -9.24 -16.42
CA GLU A 259 -6.40 -9.73 -15.86
C GLU A 259 -6.22 -10.25 -14.43
N ILE A 260 -5.14 -10.98 -14.18
CA ILE A 260 -4.78 -11.48 -12.85
C ILE A 260 -4.54 -10.33 -11.88
N MET A 261 -3.89 -9.26 -12.32
CA MET A 261 -3.65 -8.11 -11.47
C MET A 261 -4.95 -7.39 -11.10
N GLU A 262 -5.86 -7.21 -12.06
CA GLU A 262 -7.20 -6.66 -11.80
C GLU A 262 -7.97 -7.52 -10.79
N GLN A 263 -7.92 -8.84 -10.93
CA GLN A 263 -8.51 -9.78 -9.97
C GLN A 263 -7.90 -9.64 -8.57
N LEU A 264 -6.58 -9.54 -8.45
CA LEU A 264 -5.89 -9.42 -7.18
C LEU A 264 -6.21 -8.08 -6.50
N GLU A 265 -6.28 -6.99 -7.25
CA GLU A 265 -6.68 -5.67 -6.74
C GLU A 265 -8.13 -5.69 -6.26
N GLN A 266 -9.03 -6.35 -6.99
CA GLN A 266 -10.42 -6.51 -6.57
C GLN A 266 -10.54 -7.34 -5.27
N GLN A 267 -9.80 -8.43 -5.15
CA GLN A 267 -9.73 -9.21 -3.91
C GLN A 267 -9.18 -8.38 -2.73
N MET A 268 -8.23 -7.50 -2.99
CA MET A 268 -7.65 -6.63 -1.97
C MET A 268 -8.66 -5.59 -1.44
N GLU A 269 -9.69 -5.25 -2.21
CA GLU A 269 -10.79 -4.40 -1.73
C GLU A 269 -11.59 -5.05 -0.60
N GLU A 270 -11.58 -6.38 -0.47
CA GLU A 270 -12.28 -7.08 0.62
C GLU A 270 -11.77 -6.70 2.02
N LYS A 271 -10.54 -6.19 2.14
CA LYS A 271 -10.02 -5.67 3.42
C LYS A 271 -10.88 -4.53 3.98
N PHE A 272 -11.56 -3.80 3.10
CA PHE A 272 -12.48 -2.75 3.48
C PHE A 272 -13.68 -3.28 4.29
N TYR A 273 -14.14 -4.49 3.96
CA TYR A 273 -15.26 -5.17 4.63
C TYR A 273 -14.80 -6.08 5.76
N HIS A 274 -13.64 -6.73 5.58
CA HIS A 274 -13.10 -7.78 6.45
C HIS A 274 -11.66 -7.47 6.88
N PRO A 275 -11.41 -6.42 7.68
CA PRO A 275 -10.06 -6.00 8.04
C PRO A 275 -9.27 -7.02 8.89
N ASP A 276 -9.95 -7.99 9.49
CA ASP A 276 -9.34 -9.07 10.28
C ASP A 276 -8.82 -10.22 9.41
N ILE A 277 -9.24 -10.28 8.15
CA ILE A 277 -8.72 -11.23 7.17
C ILE A 277 -7.47 -10.63 6.53
N HIS A 278 -6.41 -11.41 6.44
CA HIS A 278 -5.12 -10.95 5.93
C HIS A 278 -4.66 -11.67 4.66
N VAL A 279 -5.34 -12.77 4.30
CA VAL A 279 -5.07 -13.52 3.07
C VAL A 279 -6.39 -13.75 2.35
N TYR A 280 -6.54 -13.14 1.19
CA TYR A 280 -7.73 -13.18 0.34
C TYR A 280 -7.51 -14.13 -0.83
N THR A 281 -8.57 -14.85 -1.22
CA THR A 281 -8.55 -15.81 -2.33
C THR A 281 -9.78 -15.59 -3.19
N SER A 282 -9.72 -15.93 -4.47
CA SER A 282 -10.91 -15.96 -5.31
C SER A 282 -11.82 -17.10 -4.81
N GLU A 283 -12.97 -16.77 -4.22
CA GLU A 283 -14.10 -17.68 -4.20
C GLU A 283 -14.74 -17.68 -5.59
N GLU A 284 -15.20 -18.83 -6.07
CA GLU A 284 -15.82 -18.97 -7.40
C GLU A 284 -16.96 -17.96 -7.55
N ASP A 285 -16.99 -17.27 -8.68
CA ASP A 285 -17.90 -16.17 -9.06
C ASP A 285 -19.34 -16.36 -8.57
N GLU A 286 -19.76 -15.60 -7.55
CA GLU A 286 -21.18 -15.30 -7.38
C GLU A 286 -21.55 -14.17 -8.36
N GLU A 287 -22.51 -14.44 -9.23
CA GLU A 287 -23.02 -13.54 -10.26
C GLU A 287 -23.32 -12.13 -9.69
N LYS A 288 -22.69 -11.10 -10.25
CA LYS A 288 -22.97 -9.70 -9.94
C LYS A 288 -24.45 -9.36 -10.20
N ASN A 289 -25.17 -9.11 -9.14
CA ASN A 289 -26.59 -8.79 -9.17
C ASN A 289 -26.77 -7.29 -9.45
N THR A 290 -27.12 -6.91 -10.68
CA THR A 290 -27.24 -5.53 -11.15
C THR A 290 -28.55 -4.81 -10.73
N GLY A 291 -29.36 -5.41 -9.83
CA GLY A 291 -30.67 -4.87 -9.44
C GLY A 291 -30.71 -3.95 -8.20
N GLU A 292 -29.58 -3.60 -7.60
CA GLU A 292 -29.52 -2.99 -6.28
C GLU A 292 -29.45 -1.46 -6.22
N GLU A 293 -29.13 -0.79 -7.32
CA GLU A 293 -29.07 0.69 -7.39
C GLU A 293 -30.42 1.37 -7.16
N GLU A 294 -31.55 0.76 -7.59
CA GLU A 294 -32.89 1.29 -7.31
C GLU A 294 -33.28 1.26 -5.81
N GLN A 295 -32.74 0.32 -5.04
CA GLN A 295 -32.99 0.25 -3.59
C GLN A 295 -32.24 1.35 -2.83
N ASP A 296 -31.04 1.73 -3.28
CA ASP A 296 -30.23 2.77 -2.66
C ASP A 296 -30.91 4.14 -2.80
N SER A 297 -31.38 4.45 -3.99
CA SER A 297 -32.14 5.69 -4.25
C SER A 297 -33.34 5.81 -3.32
N ARG A 298 -34.11 4.74 -3.10
CA ARG A 298 -35.29 4.75 -2.21
C ARG A 298 -34.89 4.88 -0.72
N LEU A 299 -33.80 4.30 -0.28
CA LEU A 299 -33.35 4.46 1.11
C LEU A 299 -32.83 5.87 1.35
N MET A 300 -32.08 6.42 0.41
CA MET A 300 -31.60 7.80 0.47
C MET A 300 -32.74 8.82 0.45
N GLU A 301 -33.78 8.63 -0.38
CA GLU A 301 -35.01 9.46 -0.36
C GLU A 301 -35.65 9.45 1.02
N LYS A 302 -35.80 8.28 1.65
CA LYS A 302 -36.40 8.18 3.00
C LYS A 302 -35.55 8.87 4.06
N ILE A 303 -34.21 8.72 4.01
CA ILE A 303 -33.28 9.40 4.93
C ILE A 303 -33.42 10.93 4.76
N SER A 304 -33.47 11.44 3.53
CA SER A 304 -33.66 12.86 3.25
C SER A 304 -35.02 13.35 3.77
N GLU A 305 -36.11 12.56 3.58
CA GLU A 305 -37.44 12.88 4.15
C GLU A 305 -37.40 12.92 5.69
N ASP A 306 -36.75 11.94 6.35
CA ASP A 306 -36.66 11.89 7.82
C ASP A 306 -35.93 13.11 8.38
N ILE A 307 -34.84 13.52 7.72
CA ILE A 307 -34.09 14.73 8.08
C ILE A 307 -34.98 15.97 7.92
N SER A 308 -35.67 16.09 6.78
CA SER A 308 -36.58 17.21 6.51
C SER A 308 -37.73 17.30 7.52
N ARG A 309 -38.26 16.15 7.98
CA ARG A 309 -39.31 16.04 9.01
C ARG A 309 -38.79 16.10 10.43
N LYS A 310 -37.45 16.09 10.62
CA LYS A 310 -36.80 16.02 11.91
C LYS A 310 -37.19 14.78 12.72
N ASP A 311 -37.51 13.67 12.02
CA ASP A 311 -37.85 12.39 12.63
C ASP A 311 -36.58 11.54 12.88
N VAL A 312 -35.88 11.84 13.98
CA VAL A 312 -34.63 11.18 14.34
C VAL A 312 -34.81 9.68 14.52
N LYS A 313 -35.98 9.23 14.99
CA LYS A 313 -36.22 7.80 15.21
C LYS A 313 -36.29 7.03 13.88
N GLN A 314 -36.95 7.57 12.86
CA GLN A 314 -37.01 6.95 11.53
C GLN A 314 -35.65 7.08 10.83
N LEU A 315 -34.97 8.21 10.97
CA LEU A 315 -33.60 8.40 10.46
C LEU A 315 -32.66 7.29 10.95
N TRP A 316 -32.62 7.01 12.25
CA TRP A 316 -31.82 5.90 12.80
C TRP A 316 -32.24 4.54 12.24
N SER A 317 -33.54 4.30 12.02
CA SER A 317 -34.03 3.04 11.47
C SER A 317 -33.56 2.84 10.02
N HIS A 318 -33.73 3.87 9.17
CA HIS A 318 -33.33 3.79 7.77
C HIS A 318 -31.81 3.80 7.60
N PHE A 319 -31.07 4.56 8.43
CA PHE A 319 -29.61 4.52 8.46
C PHE A 319 -29.08 3.11 8.82
N ARG A 320 -29.63 2.45 9.85
CA ARG A 320 -29.23 1.10 10.22
C ARG A 320 -29.51 0.09 9.09
N SER A 321 -30.63 0.28 8.38
CA SER A 321 -30.94 -0.57 7.20
C SER A 321 -29.89 -0.36 6.09
N LEU A 322 -29.49 0.88 5.84
CA LEU A 322 -28.44 1.22 4.89
C LEU A 322 -27.09 0.61 5.30
N ALA A 323 -26.68 0.79 6.57
CA ALA A 323 -25.45 0.25 7.12
C ALA A 323 -25.40 -1.29 7.02
N SER A 324 -26.51 -1.95 7.43
CA SER A 324 -26.60 -3.42 7.36
C SER A 324 -26.51 -3.94 5.93
N LYS A 325 -27.09 -3.25 4.95
CA LYS A 325 -27.01 -3.61 3.54
C LYS A 325 -25.54 -3.66 3.08
N TYR A 326 -24.79 -2.59 3.35
CA TYR A 326 -23.39 -2.50 2.92
C TYR A 326 -22.42 -3.35 3.75
N GLN A 327 -22.76 -3.68 4.99
CA GLN A 327 -21.99 -4.65 5.77
C GLN A 327 -22.16 -6.11 5.29
N SER A 328 -23.34 -6.44 4.76
CA SER A 328 -23.65 -7.80 4.32
C SER A 328 -23.33 -8.05 2.85
N ASN A 329 -23.19 -7.02 2.03
CA ASN A 329 -22.90 -7.13 0.60
C ASN A 329 -21.57 -6.46 0.26
N THR A 330 -20.57 -7.29 -0.04
CA THR A 330 -19.17 -6.88 -0.31
C THR A 330 -18.90 -6.56 -1.80
N GLN A 331 -19.93 -6.58 -2.66
CA GLN A 331 -19.77 -6.36 -4.11
C GLN A 331 -19.56 -4.89 -4.50
N PHE A 332 -19.80 -3.97 -3.57
CA PHE A 332 -19.63 -2.54 -3.84
C PHE A 332 -18.18 -2.12 -3.62
N SER A 333 -17.65 -1.26 -4.50
CA SER A 333 -16.34 -0.67 -4.27
C SER A 333 -16.36 0.23 -3.03
N ALA A 334 -15.23 0.29 -2.30
CA ALA A 334 -15.07 1.17 -1.14
C ALA A 334 -15.40 2.63 -1.48
N MET A 335 -15.06 3.09 -2.70
CA MET A 335 -15.35 4.45 -3.15
C MET A 335 -16.84 4.71 -3.30
N TYR A 336 -17.61 3.76 -3.84
CA TYR A 336 -19.06 3.88 -3.95
C TYR A 336 -19.73 3.94 -2.57
N VAL A 337 -19.29 3.09 -1.64
CA VAL A 337 -19.81 3.13 -0.26
C VAL A 337 -19.52 4.48 0.38
N LYS A 338 -18.30 4.99 0.27
CA LYS A 338 -17.93 6.33 0.76
C LYS A 338 -18.81 7.42 0.17
N PHE A 339 -19.08 7.35 -1.13
CA PHE A 339 -19.98 8.29 -1.80
C PHE A 339 -21.39 8.24 -1.22
N VAL A 340 -22.00 7.06 -1.05
CA VAL A 340 -23.35 6.92 -0.48
C VAL A 340 -23.44 7.50 0.93
N PHE A 341 -22.50 7.16 1.81
CA PHE A 341 -22.48 7.65 3.18
C PHE A 341 -22.14 9.15 3.29
N SER A 342 -21.31 9.68 2.37
CA SER A 342 -21.09 11.13 2.29
C SER A 342 -22.35 11.90 1.95
N ASN A 343 -23.24 11.35 1.11
CA ASN A 343 -24.53 11.96 0.83
C ASN A 343 -25.43 12.03 2.06
N VAL A 344 -25.41 11.00 2.94
CA VAL A 344 -26.12 11.06 4.23
C VAL A 344 -25.61 12.22 5.07
N ILE A 345 -24.29 12.39 5.19
CA ILE A 345 -23.70 13.53 5.94
C ILE A 345 -24.10 14.85 5.28
N GLN A 346 -24.03 14.97 3.96
CA GLN A 346 -24.45 16.20 3.24
C GLN A 346 -25.88 16.58 3.52
N GLU A 347 -26.82 15.62 3.55
CA GLU A 347 -28.22 15.87 3.87
C GLU A 347 -28.41 16.45 5.29
N LEU A 348 -27.65 15.94 6.30
CA LEU A 348 -27.68 16.51 7.65
C LEU A 348 -27.25 17.98 7.66
N PHE A 349 -26.31 18.37 6.82
CA PHE A 349 -25.78 19.73 6.72
C PHE A 349 -26.63 20.68 5.87
N GLN A 350 -27.74 20.23 5.26
CA GLN A 350 -28.72 21.11 4.62
C GLN A 350 -29.46 21.99 5.66
N GLU A 351 -29.52 21.60 6.90
CA GLU A 351 -30.04 22.43 7.97
C GLU A 351 -29.04 23.57 8.30
N ASN A 352 -29.37 24.80 7.92
CA ASN A 352 -28.49 25.97 7.99
C ASN A 352 -27.88 26.21 9.39
N ARG A 353 -28.63 25.95 10.46
CA ARG A 353 -28.13 26.14 11.83
C ARG A 353 -27.12 25.07 12.20
N PHE A 354 -27.38 23.83 11.84
CA PHE A 354 -26.44 22.73 12.07
C PHE A 354 -25.13 22.94 11.31
N ALA A 355 -25.20 23.33 10.01
CA ALA A 355 -24.04 23.69 9.19
C ALA A 355 -23.25 24.90 9.75
N GLY A 356 -23.89 25.80 10.49
CA GLY A 356 -23.23 26.94 11.15
C GLY A 356 -22.34 26.54 12.32
N GLU A 357 -22.63 25.42 13.00
CA GLU A 357 -21.87 24.91 14.14
C GLU A 357 -20.79 23.88 13.77
N HIS A 358 -20.90 23.24 12.60
CA HIS A 358 -20.08 22.11 12.17
C HIS A 358 -19.50 22.36 10.78
N ARG A 359 -18.40 21.68 10.45
CA ARG A 359 -17.68 21.83 9.17
C ARG A 359 -17.85 20.58 8.31
N LEU A 360 -18.70 20.68 7.29
CA LEU A 360 -18.98 19.61 6.33
C LEU A 360 -17.71 19.10 5.65
N ASP A 361 -16.83 20.01 5.23
CA ASP A 361 -15.58 19.68 4.56
C ASP A 361 -14.71 18.73 5.39
N LEU A 362 -14.58 18.97 6.69
CA LEU A 362 -13.80 18.13 7.59
C LEU A 362 -14.43 16.75 7.82
N GLU A 363 -15.75 16.68 7.96
CA GLU A 363 -16.43 15.40 8.19
C GLU A 363 -16.43 14.53 6.92
N VAL A 364 -16.55 15.14 5.73
CA VAL A 364 -16.43 14.44 4.46
C VAL A 364 -14.98 13.97 4.23
N ASP A 365 -13.98 14.82 4.47
CA ASP A 365 -12.58 14.43 4.37
C ASP A 365 -12.25 13.28 5.32
N HIS A 366 -12.76 13.32 6.56
CA HIS A 366 -12.62 12.24 7.54
C HIS A 366 -13.23 10.93 7.03
N LEU A 367 -14.45 10.98 6.47
CA LEU A 367 -15.13 9.82 5.91
C LEU A 367 -14.34 9.22 4.74
N TYR A 368 -13.81 10.05 3.82
CA TYR A 368 -12.98 9.56 2.72
C TYR A 368 -11.64 9.00 3.18
N GLY A 369 -11.14 9.43 4.34
CA GLY A 369 -9.95 8.88 4.99
C GLY A 369 -10.14 7.51 5.66
N CYS A 370 -11.39 7.06 5.89
CA CYS A 370 -11.68 5.76 6.49
C CYS A 370 -11.16 4.60 5.64
N SER A 371 -10.60 3.59 6.28
CA SER A 371 -10.04 2.39 5.64
C SER A 371 -11.01 1.22 5.64
N THR A 372 -12.03 1.24 6.49
CA THR A 372 -13.00 0.16 6.67
C THR A 372 -14.44 0.66 6.64
N ILE A 373 -15.38 -0.22 6.30
CA ILE A 373 -16.80 0.09 6.35
C ILE A 373 -17.28 0.42 7.77
N GLN A 374 -16.69 -0.22 8.77
CA GLN A 374 -17.04 0.01 10.17
C GLN A 374 -16.69 1.46 10.59
N GLU A 375 -15.52 1.97 10.18
CA GLU A 375 -15.12 3.36 10.42
C GLU A 375 -16.07 4.35 9.74
N ILE A 376 -16.51 4.06 8.51
CA ILE A 376 -17.48 4.90 7.78
C ILE A 376 -18.81 4.97 8.53
N ILE A 377 -19.30 3.83 9.01
CA ILE A 377 -20.54 3.76 9.78
C ILE A 377 -20.40 4.58 11.07
N GLU A 378 -19.29 4.43 11.82
CA GLU A 378 -19.02 5.16 13.06
C GLU A 378 -18.95 6.68 12.85
N VAL A 379 -18.29 7.13 11.77
CA VAL A 379 -18.22 8.55 11.40
C VAL A 379 -19.63 9.09 11.10
N THR A 380 -20.43 8.33 10.35
CA THR A 380 -21.80 8.75 9.99
C THR A 380 -22.71 8.73 11.22
N GLU A 381 -22.63 7.70 12.07
CA GLU A 381 -23.37 7.65 13.34
C GLU A 381 -23.03 8.84 14.25
N LYS A 382 -21.75 9.21 14.34
CA LYS A 382 -21.32 10.39 15.12
C LYS A 382 -22.02 11.65 14.60
N ASN A 383 -22.08 11.83 13.28
CA ASN A 383 -22.76 13.00 12.69
C ASN A 383 -24.28 12.98 12.94
N ILE A 384 -24.93 11.81 12.87
CA ILE A 384 -26.36 11.68 13.20
C ILE A 384 -26.62 12.00 14.68
N ARG A 385 -25.76 11.54 15.60
CA ARG A 385 -25.86 11.88 17.05
C ARG A 385 -25.68 13.37 17.31
N GLN A 386 -24.73 14.01 16.66
CA GLN A 386 -24.55 15.47 16.75
C GLN A 386 -25.77 16.22 16.22
N TYR A 387 -26.38 15.74 15.15
CA TYR A 387 -27.63 16.30 14.62
C TYR A 387 -28.79 16.10 15.59
N GLU A 388 -28.92 14.94 16.22
CA GLU A 388 -29.92 14.68 17.29
C GLU A 388 -29.75 15.62 18.48
N GLU A 389 -28.52 15.78 19.00
CA GLU A 389 -28.21 16.69 20.09
C GLU A 389 -28.49 18.16 19.71
N PHE A 390 -28.22 18.56 18.47
CA PHE A 390 -28.56 19.87 17.95
C PHE A 390 -30.07 20.11 17.95
N LEU A 391 -30.87 19.13 17.50
CA LEU A 391 -32.33 19.22 17.50
C LEU A 391 -32.88 19.31 18.93
N ASP A 392 -32.37 18.53 19.87
CA ASP A 392 -32.78 18.55 21.29
C ASP A 392 -32.46 19.89 21.92
N ARG A 393 -31.28 20.47 21.67
CA ARG A 393 -30.93 21.83 22.13
C ARG A 393 -31.88 22.89 21.57
N SER A 394 -32.10 22.85 20.25
CA SER A 394 -33.00 23.76 19.55
C SER A 394 -34.44 23.67 20.09
N MET A 395 -34.90 22.46 20.44
CA MET A 395 -36.22 22.25 21.07
C MET A 395 -36.28 22.80 22.51
N SER A 396 -35.18 22.63 23.27
CA SER A 396 -35.10 23.18 24.62
C SER A 396 -35.10 24.70 24.59
N GLU A 397 -34.30 25.32 23.78
CA GLU A 397 -34.30 26.77 23.58
C GLU A 397 -35.66 27.29 23.12
N SER A 398 -36.32 26.59 22.17
CA SER A 398 -37.68 26.94 21.71
C SER A 398 -38.71 26.86 22.84
N ARG A 399 -38.61 25.93 23.80
CA ARG A 399 -39.49 25.85 24.96
C ARG A 399 -39.28 27.02 25.93
N ASP A 400 -38.03 27.40 26.14
CA ASP A 400 -37.69 28.54 27.00
C ASP A 400 -38.19 29.85 26.38
N GLU A 401 -38.06 30.02 25.05
CA GLU A 401 -38.57 31.18 24.33
C GLU A 401 -40.09 31.25 24.37
N VAL A 402 -40.81 30.13 24.15
CA VAL A 402 -42.27 30.07 24.27
C VAL A 402 -42.69 30.31 25.73
N ALA A 403 -41.97 29.82 26.72
CA ALA A 403 -42.24 30.09 28.14
C ALA A 403 -42.07 31.58 28.48
N ALA A 404 -41.01 32.22 27.94
CA ALA A 404 -40.80 33.67 28.09
C ALA A 404 -41.96 34.47 27.44
N VAL A 405 -42.40 34.09 26.26
CA VAL A 405 -43.56 34.71 25.56
C VAL A 405 -44.87 34.52 26.35
N LYS A 406 -45.13 33.32 26.88
CA LYS A 406 -46.31 33.07 27.76
C LYS A 406 -46.27 33.92 29.00
N ASN A 407 -45.13 34.03 29.69
CA ASN A 407 -44.97 34.89 30.84
C ASN A 407 -45.20 36.36 30.51
N TYR A 408 -44.69 36.83 29.36
CA TYR A 408 -44.88 38.19 28.89
C TYR A 408 -46.38 38.47 28.62
N ILE A 409 -47.09 37.56 27.92
CA ILE A 409 -48.51 37.65 27.68
C ILE A 409 -49.25 37.73 29.00
N TYR A 410 -48.93 36.91 29.98
CA TYR A 410 -49.60 36.90 31.29
C TYR A 410 -49.37 38.19 32.11
N GLN A 411 -48.24 38.86 31.91
CA GLN A 411 -47.92 40.12 32.60
C GLN A 411 -48.50 41.36 31.88
N HIS A 412 -48.76 41.28 30.57
CA HIS A 412 -49.13 42.42 29.73
C HIS A 412 -50.40 42.19 28.85
N TYR A 413 -51.28 41.25 29.25
CA TYR A 413 -52.44 40.87 28.45
C TYR A 413 -53.39 42.06 28.18
N GLU A 414 -53.35 43.11 28.96
CA GLU A 414 -54.13 44.37 28.82
C GLU A 414 -53.62 45.25 27.66
N GLU A 415 -52.38 45.08 27.24
CA GLU A 415 -51.74 45.87 26.20
C GLU A 415 -52.09 45.34 24.79
N ASP A 416 -51.86 46.15 23.75
CA ASP A 416 -52.04 45.75 22.35
C ASP A 416 -50.82 44.91 21.90
N LEU A 417 -50.86 43.63 22.21
CA LEU A 417 -49.81 42.68 21.89
C LEU A 417 -49.96 42.14 20.46
N ASN A 418 -48.86 42.16 19.70
CA ASN A 418 -48.78 41.50 18.43
C ASN A 418 -47.59 40.51 18.33
N LEU A 419 -47.67 39.59 17.42
CA LEU A 419 -46.72 38.52 17.27
C LEU A 419 -45.32 39.03 16.88
N GLU A 420 -45.25 40.12 16.09
CA GLU A 420 -43.97 40.71 15.66
C GLU A 420 -43.18 41.28 16.84
N MET A 421 -43.86 42.05 17.74
CA MET A 421 -43.25 42.59 18.90
C MET A 421 -42.72 41.50 19.87
N LEU A 422 -43.49 40.41 20.03
CA LEU A 422 -43.10 39.29 20.87
C LEU A 422 -41.91 38.52 20.26
N ALA A 423 -41.90 38.37 18.94
CA ALA A 423 -40.78 37.72 18.23
C ALA A 423 -39.46 38.53 18.38
N GLU A 424 -39.54 39.86 18.29
CA GLU A 424 -38.37 40.71 18.53
C GLU A 424 -37.82 40.54 19.96
N LYS A 425 -38.69 40.42 20.97
CA LYS A 425 -38.28 40.24 22.38
C LYS A 425 -37.52 38.93 22.63
N VAL A 426 -37.84 37.89 21.92
CA VAL A 426 -37.18 36.59 22.02
C VAL A 426 -36.20 36.35 20.85
N TYR A 427 -35.84 37.38 20.09
CA TYR A 427 -34.91 37.34 18.97
C TYR A 427 -35.25 36.33 17.88
N LEU A 428 -36.56 36.10 17.61
CA LEU A 428 -37.06 35.18 16.60
C LEU A 428 -37.77 35.91 15.46
N SER A 429 -37.96 35.24 14.33
CA SER A 429 -38.91 35.73 13.31
C SER A 429 -40.36 35.46 13.75
N SER A 430 -41.31 36.32 13.35
CA SER A 430 -42.72 36.17 13.67
C SER A 430 -43.29 34.85 13.15
N GLY A 431 -42.87 34.40 11.96
CA GLY A 431 -43.28 33.11 11.37
C GLY A 431 -42.79 31.91 12.23
N TYR A 432 -41.53 31.93 12.67
CA TYR A 432 -40.99 30.86 13.49
C TYR A 432 -41.60 30.84 14.88
N LEU A 433 -41.77 32.00 15.52
CA LEU A 433 -42.47 32.09 16.82
C LEU A 433 -43.88 31.56 16.70
N SER A 434 -44.64 31.93 15.66
CA SER A 434 -45.97 31.40 15.40
C SER A 434 -46.02 29.88 15.38
N PHE A 435 -45.08 29.29 14.66
CA PHE A 435 -44.97 27.82 14.53
C PHE A 435 -44.68 27.13 15.87
N ILE A 436 -43.60 27.52 16.58
CA ILE A 436 -43.21 26.88 17.85
C ILE A 436 -44.24 27.13 18.96
N PHE A 437 -44.86 28.34 19.01
CA PHE A 437 -45.88 28.67 19.96
C PHE A 437 -47.12 27.79 19.81
N LYS A 438 -47.60 27.61 18.58
CA LYS A 438 -48.73 26.73 18.29
C LYS A 438 -48.41 25.26 18.57
N LYS A 439 -47.21 24.82 18.26
CA LYS A 439 -46.72 23.46 18.52
C LYS A 439 -46.67 23.17 20.03
N GLU A 440 -46.21 24.10 20.84
CA GLU A 440 -46.00 23.91 22.26
C GLU A 440 -47.29 24.13 23.08
N THR A 441 -48.14 25.08 22.66
CA THR A 441 -49.36 25.43 23.40
C THR A 441 -50.62 24.77 22.86
N GLY A 442 -50.57 24.23 21.65
CA GLY A 442 -51.75 23.74 20.93
C GLY A 442 -52.66 24.84 20.33
N MET A 443 -52.35 26.13 20.61
CA MET A 443 -53.18 27.29 20.21
C MET A 443 -52.34 28.30 19.43
N SER A 444 -52.99 29.06 18.54
CA SER A 444 -52.33 30.24 17.94
C SER A 444 -52.12 31.32 19.02
N PHE A 445 -51.21 32.26 18.77
CA PHE A 445 -50.96 33.38 19.68
C PHE A 445 -52.23 34.15 20.00
N VAL A 446 -53.07 34.45 18.99
CA VAL A 446 -54.34 35.20 19.14
C VAL A 446 -55.33 34.42 20.00
N GLU A 447 -55.45 33.12 19.80
CA GLU A 447 -56.31 32.26 20.60
C GLU A 447 -55.83 32.21 22.06
N TYR A 448 -54.53 32.10 22.28
CA TYR A 448 -53.93 32.04 23.63
C TYR A 448 -54.11 33.38 24.37
N LEU A 449 -53.86 34.51 23.72
CA LEU A 449 -54.08 35.86 24.28
C LEU A 449 -55.57 36.07 24.65
N THR A 450 -56.48 35.69 23.73
CA THR A 450 -57.90 35.79 23.99
C THR A 450 -58.33 34.93 25.17
N ASP A 451 -57.87 33.69 25.22
CA ASP A 451 -58.17 32.77 26.34
C ASP A 451 -57.65 33.34 27.69
N THR A 452 -56.44 33.91 27.67
CA THR A 452 -55.84 34.55 28.85
C THR A 452 -56.69 35.76 29.34
N ARG A 453 -57.08 36.65 28.41
CA ARG A 453 -57.95 37.80 28.67
C ARG A 453 -59.30 37.37 29.21
N MET A 454 -59.90 36.34 28.62
CA MET A 454 -61.23 35.83 29.07
C MET A 454 -61.14 35.17 30.44
N LYS A 455 -60.10 34.44 30.75
CA LYS A 455 -59.86 33.88 32.11
C LYS A 455 -59.73 34.97 33.16
N GLU A 456 -58.98 36.02 32.85
CA GLU A 456 -58.76 37.14 33.78
C GLU A 456 -60.02 37.98 33.92
N ALA A 457 -60.80 38.19 32.81
CA ALA A 457 -62.12 38.85 32.88
C ALA A 457 -63.07 38.07 33.81
N MET A 458 -63.15 36.73 33.66
CA MET A 458 -63.96 35.90 34.54
C MET A 458 -63.52 35.97 36.02
N ARG A 459 -62.18 36.06 36.29
CA ARG A 459 -61.67 36.25 37.63
C ARG A 459 -62.10 37.59 38.24
N LEU A 460 -61.91 38.70 37.48
CA LEU A 460 -62.29 40.04 37.91
C LEU A 460 -63.81 40.18 38.20
N LEU A 461 -64.63 39.57 37.32
CA LEU A 461 -66.10 39.57 37.53
C LEU A 461 -66.53 38.75 38.75
N LYS A 462 -65.78 37.76 39.19
CA LYS A 462 -66.06 36.96 40.38
C LYS A 462 -65.56 37.60 41.66
N GLU A 463 -64.43 38.27 41.62
CA GLU A 463 -63.69 38.75 42.77
C GLU A 463 -63.94 40.23 43.02
N THR A 464 -64.54 40.97 42.09
CA THR A 464 -64.77 42.39 42.21
C THR A 464 -66.23 42.75 41.89
N SER A 465 -66.74 43.92 42.33
CA SER A 465 -68.03 44.44 41.95
C SER A 465 -67.99 45.46 40.85
N GLU A 466 -66.95 45.33 39.96
CA GLU A 466 -66.78 46.27 38.85
C GLU A 466 -67.79 46.03 37.73
N LYS A 467 -68.17 47.13 37.06
CA LYS A 467 -69.07 47.01 35.91
C LYS A 467 -68.37 46.36 34.72
N ILE A 468 -69.13 45.59 33.91
CA ILE A 468 -68.60 44.76 32.78
C ILE A 468 -67.74 45.55 31.80
N TYR A 469 -68.12 46.82 31.52
CA TYR A 469 -67.37 47.67 30.60
C TYR A 469 -65.95 48.06 31.15
N VAL A 470 -65.87 48.23 32.51
CA VAL A 470 -64.60 48.51 33.19
C VAL A 470 -63.70 47.28 33.16
N VAL A 471 -64.27 46.10 33.41
CA VAL A 471 -63.52 44.82 33.29
C VAL A 471 -63.03 44.61 31.87
N ALA A 472 -63.90 44.84 30.84
CA ALA A 472 -63.51 44.72 29.44
C ALA A 472 -62.33 45.65 29.09
N GLN A 473 -62.31 46.87 29.61
CA GLN A 473 -61.23 47.83 29.41
C GLN A 473 -59.94 47.42 30.10
N LYS A 474 -60.01 46.77 31.31
CA LYS A 474 -58.90 46.30 32.06
C LYS A 474 -58.22 45.06 31.48
N VAL A 475 -58.94 44.28 30.74
CA VAL A 475 -58.40 43.06 30.15
C VAL A 475 -57.99 43.23 28.69
N GLY A 476 -58.09 44.44 28.13
CA GLY A 476 -57.75 44.74 26.73
C GLY A 476 -58.78 44.32 25.73
#